data_129979eedc08b035fb2f54e3fe4e5d7e
#
_entry.id   129979eedc08b035fb2f54e3fe4e5d7e
#
_cell.length_a   1.000
_cell.length_b   1.000
_cell.length_c   1.000
_cell.angle_alpha   90.00
_cell.angle_beta   90.00
_cell.angle_gamma   90.00
#
_symmetry.space_group_name_H-M   'P 1'
#
loop_
_entity.id
_entity.type
_entity.pdbx_description
1 polymer ?
#
loop_
_entity_poly.entity_id
_entity_poly.type
_entity_poly.pdbx_seq_one_letter_code
_entity_poly.pdbx_strand_id
1 'polypeptide(L)' 'MSEFETNQQVAAHICTAGGLNGKQFRAGECVALLDGKVVAVARDLASVLKSLRALESNPERGMVFEVGPPVVDVIR' A
#
# COMPACT_ATOMS: atom_id res chain seq x y z
N MET A 1 -8.71 0.08 17.41
CA MET A 1 -8.19 -0.61 16.23
C MET A 1 -6.70 -0.35 16.13
N SER A 2 -5.92 -1.38 15.86
CA SER A 2 -4.47 -1.22 15.77
C SER A 2 -4.08 -0.56 14.45
N GLU A 3 -2.87 -0.01 14.42
CA GLU A 3 -2.34 0.56 13.18
C GLU A 3 -2.30 -0.49 12.07
N PHE A 4 -1.93 -1.71 12.41
CA PHE A 4 -1.87 -2.79 11.44
C PHE A 4 -3.24 -3.02 10.79
N GLU A 5 -4.28 -3.07 11.59
CA GLU A 5 -5.63 -3.27 11.06
C GLU A 5 -6.07 -2.10 10.19
N THR A 6 -5.77 -0.88 10.61
CA THR A 6 -6.09 0.30 9.83
C THR A 6 -5.37 0.27 8.47
N ASN A 7 -4.07 -0.02 8.49
CA ASN A 7 -3.29 -0.12 7.27
C ASN A 7 -3.80 -1.24 6.38
N GLN A 8 -4.17 -2.37 6.96
CA GLN A 8 -4.67 -3.50 6.20
C GLN A 8 -5.98 -3.16 5.49
N GLN A 9 -6.87 -2.44 6.16
CA GLN A 9 -8.12 -2.01 5.55
C GLN A 9 -7.89 -1.04 4.40
N VAL A 10 -6.97 -0.10 4.57
CA VAL A 10 -6.63 0.85 3.52
C VAL A 10 -6.00 0.12 2.34
N ALA A 11 -5.08 -0.81 2.61
CA ALA A 11 -4.45 -1.60 1.55
C ALA A 11 -5.50 -2.39 0.76
N ALA A 12 -6.43 -3.02 1.45
CA ALA A 12 -7.49 -3.78 0.79
C ALA A 12 -8.36 -2.86 -0.07
N HIS A 13 -8.66 -1.68 0.43
CA HIS A 13 -9.45 -0.70 -0.34
C HIS A 13 -8.71 -0.28 -1.61
N ILE A 14 -7.43 0.02 -1.50
CA ILE A 14 -6.63 0.42 -2.65
C ILE A 14 -6.57 -0.70 -3.68
N CYS A 15 -6.34 -1.93 -3.24
CA CYS A 15 -6.28 -3.07 -4.16
C CYS A 15 -7.62 -3.35 -4.83
N THR A 16 -8.72 -3.10 -4.14
CA THR A 16 -10.05 -3.34 -4.68
C THR A 16 -10.49 -2.21 -5.59
N ALA A 17 -10.30 -0.96 -5.15
CA ALA A 17 -10.81 0.20 -5.88
C ALA A 17 -9.80 0.77 -6.88
N GLY A 18 -8.53 0.38 -6.79
CA GLY A 18 -7.49 0.91 -7.65
C GLY A 18 -7.01 2.28 -7.24
N GLY A 19 -7.41 2.77 -6.08
CA GLY A 19 -7.00 4.09 -5.63
C GLY A 19 -7.56 4.46 -4.28
N LEU A 20 -7.20 5.64 -3.83
CA LEU A 20 -7.63 6.16 -2.55
C LEU A 20 -7.68 7.68 -2.63
N ASN A 21 -8.79 8.27 -2.17
CA ASN A 21 -8.97 9.72 -2.10
C ASN A 21 -8.70 10.42 -3.43
N GLY A 22 -9.18 9.85 -4.52
CA GLY A 22 -9.01 10.43 -5.84
C GLY A 22 -7.68 10.11 -6.50
N LYS A 23 -6.75 9.47 -5.80
CA LYS A 23 -5.50 9.03 -6.36
C LYS A 23 -5.66 7.62 -6.90
N GLN A 24 -5.17 7.40 -8.10
CA GLN A 24 -5.22 6.07 -8.71
C GLN A 24 -3.83 5.46 -8.75
N PHE A 25 -3.75 4.18 -8.47
CA PHE A 25 -2.50 3.44 -8.51
C PHE A 25 -2.57 2.39 -9.61
N ARG A 26 -1.45 2.13 -10.24
CA ARG A 26 -1.36 1.14 -11.30
C ARG A 26 -0.89 -0.19 -10.73
N ALA A 27 -1.27 -1.27 -11.40
CA ALA A 27 -0.77 -2.59 -11.02
C ALA A 27 0.76 -2.58 -11.12
N GLY A 28 1.40 -3.15 -10.11
CA GLY A 28 2.85 -3.18 -10.02
C GLY A 28 3.46 -2.05 -9.21
N GLU A 29 2.68 -1.03 -8.88
CA GLU A 29 3.18 0.02 -8.00
C GLU A 29 3.21 -0.47 -6.56
N CYS A 30 4.23 -0.07 -5.83
CA CYS A 30 4.37 -0.40 -4.42
C CYS A 30 3.99 0.81 -3.59
N VAL A 31 3.23 0.60 -2.55
CA VAL A 31 2.67 1.66 -1.72
C VAL A 31 3.09 1.42 -0.28
N ALA A 32 3.49 2.49 0.40
CA ALA A 32 3.78 2.46 1.82
C ALA A 32 2.70 3.22 2.57
N LEU A 33 2.19 2.60 3.61
CA LEU A 33 1.18 3.18 4.48
C LEU A 33 1.76 3.39 5.87
N LEU A 34 1.36 4.48 6.50
CA LEU A 34 1.69 4.76 7.89
C LEU A 34 0.45 5.40 8.52
N ASP A 35 -0.05 4.78 9.60
CA ASP A 35 -1.28 5.21 10.26
C ASP A 35 -2.46 5.32 9.29
N GLY A 36 -2.54 4.38 8.35
CA GLY A 36 -3.64 4.35 7.38
C GLY A 36 -3.54 5.39 6.28
N LYS A 37 -2.38 6.04 6.15
CA LYS A 37 -2.16 7.06 5.12
C LYS A 37 -1.06 6.63 4.16
N VAL A 38 -1.24 6.96 2.89
CA VAL A 38 -0.20 6.71 1.89
C VAL A 38 0.91 7.73 2.08
N VAL A 39 2.11 7.25 2.36
CA VAL A 39 3.26 8.11 2.58
C VAL A 39 4.32 7.99 1.49
N ALA A 40 4.26 6.94 0.69
CA ALA A 40 5.21 6.76 -0.41
C ALA A 40 4.63 5.83 -1.45
N VAL A 41 5.00 6.07 -2.71
CA VAL A 41 4.63 5.20 -3.83
C VAL A 41 5.85 5.10 -4.73
N ALA A 42 6.18 3.90 -5.16
CA ALA A 42 7.30 3.68 -6.07
C ALA A 42 7.00 2.48 -6.94
N ARG A 43 7.82 2.27 -7.96
CA ARG A 43 7.61 1.15 -8.86
C ARG A 43 8.24 -0.14 -8.37
N ASP A 44 9.10 -0.04 -7.35
CA ASP A 44 9.72 -1.23 -6.77
C ASP A 44 9.63 -1.16 -5.26
N LEU A 45 9.66 -2.34 -4.66
CA LEU A 45 9.48 -2.46 -3.22
C LEU A 45 10.64 -1.84 -2.45
N ALA A 46 11.86 -1.99 -2.97
CA ALA A 46 13.03 -1.47 -2.28
C ALA A 46 12.98 0.06 -2.15
N SER A 47 12.56 0.74 -3.20
CA SER A 47 12.46 2.20 -3.18
C SER A 47 11.39 2.68 -2.21
N VAL A 48 10.23 2.05 -2.22
CA VAL A 48 9.14 2.47 -1.33
C VAL A 48 9.49 2.15 0.13
N LEU A 49 10.16 1.03 0.35
CA LEU A 49 10.60 0.66 1.70
C LEU A 49 11.64 1.67 2.21
N LYS A 50 12.57 2.07 1.37
CA LYS A 50 13.56 3.07 1.74
C LYS A 50 12.89 4.39 2.12
N SER A 51 11.89 4.81 1.36
CA SER A 51 11.15 6.03 1.67
C SER A 51 10.42 5.91 3.00
N LEU A 52 9.81 4.76 3.26
CA LEU A 52 9.11 4.54 4.53
C LEU A 52 10.09 4.58 5.70
N ARG A 53 11.27 3.96 5.56
CA ARG A 53 12.27 3.97 6.62
C ARG A 53 12.83 5.36 6.89
N ALA A 54 12.86 6.22 5.89
CA ALA A 54 13.28 7.61 6.09
C ALA A 54 12.27 8.39 6.91
N LEU A 55 10.99 8.01 6.83
CA LEU A 55 9.93 8.67 7.59
C LEU A 55 9.72 8.02 8.95
N GLU A 56 9.85 6.71 9.02
CA GLU A 56 9.64 5.96 10.25
C GLU A 56 10.67 4.84 10.33
N SER A 57 11.61 4.98 11.24
CA SER A 57 12.69 3.99 11.37
C SER A 57 12.27 2.71 12.09
N ASN A 58 11.14 2.73 12.79
CA ASN A 58 10.67 1.54 13.49
C ASN A 58 10.14 0.53 12.50
N PRO A 59 10.78 -0.66 12.35
CA PRO A 59 10.34 -1.64 11.36
C PRO A 59 8.98 -2.26 11.66
N GLU A 60 8.47 -2.08 12.87
CA GLU A 60 7.15 -2.59 13.21
C GLU A 60 6.03 -1.65 12.81
N ARG A 61 6.37 -0.43 12.42
CA ARG A 61 5.39 0.56 11.99
C ARG A 61 5.35 0.65 10.49
N GLY A 62 4.15 0.94 9.98
CA GLY A 62 3.95 1.08 8.56
C GLY A 62 3.69 -0.26 7.88
N MET A 63 3.25 -0.19 6.64
CA MET A 63 2.96 -1.34 5.82
C MET A 63 3.32 -1.03 4.38
N VAL A 64 3.95 -1.98 3.71
CA VAL A 64 4.28 -1.85 2.30
C VAL A 64 3.61 -2.98 1.54
N PHE A 65 2.98 -2.66 0.43
CA PHE A 65 2.33 -3.67 -0.38
C PHE A 65 2.41 -3.27 -1.84
N GLU A 66 2.20 -4.25 -2.71
CA GLU A 66 2.17 -4.04 -4.14
C GLU A 66 0.71 -4.02 -4.60
N VAL A 67 0.36 -3.02 -5.40
CA VAL A 67 -0.97 -2.94 -5.98
C VAL A 67 -1.08 -3.99 -7.07
N GLY A 68 -1.93 -4.98 -6.83
CA GLY A 68 -2.14 -6.03 -7.81
C GLY A 68 -3.12 -5.63 -8.88
N PRO A 69 -3.18 -6.38 -9.96
CA PRO A 69 -4.23 -6.18 -10.96
C PRO A 69 -5.58 -6.47 -10.33
N PRO A 70 -6.63 -5.85 -10.84
CA PRO A 70 -7.97 -6.17 -10.34
C PRO A 70 -8.16 -7.67 -10.46
N VAL A 71 -8.64 -8.26 -9.39
CA VAL A 71 -8.81 -9.68 -9.35
C VAL A 71 -9.87 -10.03 -10.36
N VAL A 72 -9.43 -10.55 -11.47
CA VAL A 72 -10.34 -11.13 -12.42
C VAL A 72 -10.59 -12.51 -11.91
N ASP A 73 -11.72 -12.72 -11.45
CA ASP A 73 -12.07 -14.00 -11.00
C ASP A 73 -12.21 -14.90 -12.20
N VAL A 74 -11.17 -15.55 -12.54
CA VAL A 74 -11.18 -16.46 -13.64
C VAL A 74 -11.68 -17.77 -13.17
N ILE A 75 -12.77 -18.09 -13.57
CA ILE A 75 -13.22 -19.37 -13.29
C ILE A 75 -13.11 -20.26 -14.44
N ARG A 76 -12.83 -20.83 -14.34
CA ARG A 76 -12.94 -21.55 -15.27
C ARG A 76 -13.52 -22.25 -15.39
#